data_5fcd10d3951a09b0f5e99be0fc6c0b57
#
_entry.id   5fcd10d3951a09b0f5e99be0fc6c0b57
#
_cell.length_a   1.000
_cell.length_b   1.000
_cell.length_c   1.000
_cell.angle_alpha   90.00
_cell.angle_beta   90.00
_cell.angle_gamma   90.00
#
_symmetry.space_group_name_H-M   'P 1'
#
loop_
_entity.id
_entity.type
_entity.pdbx_description
1 polymer ?
#
loop_
_entity_poly.entity_id
_entity_poly.type
_entity_poly.pdbx_seq_one_letter_code
_entity_poly.pdbx_strand_id
1 'polypeptide(L)'
;MKRSVVTILFVLAAVATVAMAADPWNGTWKLNPAKSKAPGGRLPHPNSTNVIEIQGETMHMIVDQTYTNEKLEHVEYIATFDSKEYPVKVSPPSPDPYTISLKRINPRTREFVENIGKRTIKGRDVLSEDGKSFSRIVNSKDTEGHDTSILQFFEKQ
;
A
#
# COMPACT_ATOMS: atom_id res chain seq x y z
N MET A 1 -56.92 32.46 -40.40
CA MET A 1 -56.25 31.25 -39.99
C MET A 1 -54.88 31.63 -39.38
N LYS A 2 -54.77 31.59 -38.03
CA LYS A 2 -53.49 31.90 -37.34
C LYS A 2 -52.76 30.58 -37.06
N ARG A 3 -51.57 30.39 -37.63
CA ARG A 3 -50.72 29.23 -37.38
C ARG A 3 -49.80 29.55 -36.18
N SER A 4 -50.03 28.86 -35.05
CA SER A 4 -49.13 28.89 -33.89
C SER A 4 -47.97 27.95 -34.12
N VAL A 5 -46.77 28.49 -34.13
CA VAL A 5 -45.53 27.73 -34.15
C VAL A 5 -45.13 27.46 -32.70
N VAL A 6 -45.19 26.20 -32.27
CA VAL A 6 -44.68 25.76 -30.96
C VAL A 6 -43.20 25.43 -31.10
N THR A 7 -42.36 26.28 -30.54
CA THR A 7 -40.89 26.03 -30.45
C THR A 7 -40.63 25.16 -29.22
N ILE A 8 -40.26 23.89 -29.46
CA ILE A 8 -39.82 22.96 -28.40
C ILE A 8 -38.37 23.20 -28.15
N LEU A 9 -38.03 23.75 -26.99
CA LEU A 9 -36.65 23.95 -26.53
C LEU A 9 -36.17 22.64 -25.88
N PHE A 10 -35.31 21.90 -26.56
CA PHE A 10 -34.59 20.76 -26.00
C PHE A 10 -33.44 21.27 -25.09
N VAL A 11 -33.61 21.17 -23.78
CA VAL A 11 -32.52 21.39 -22.81
C VAL A 11 -31.72 20.11 -22.74
N LEU A 12 -30.54 20.10 -23.36
CA LEU A 12 -29.57 19.01 -23.25
C LEU A 12 -28.84 19.14 -21.90
N ALA A 13 -29.24 18.36 -20.89
CA ALA A 13 -28.54 18.26 -19.63
C ALA A 13 -27.24 17.44 -19.86
N ALA A 14 -26.09 18.12 -19.95
CA ALA A 14 -24.79 17.48 -19.95
C ALA A 14 -24.51 16.92 -18.55
N VAL A 15 -24.66 15.61 -18.38
CA VAL A 15 -24.21 14.90 -17.17
C VAL A 15 -22.69 14.82 -17.25
N ALA A 16 -21.99 15.71 -16.54
CA ALA A 16 -20.56 15.62 -16.37
C ALA A 16 -20.26 14.41 -15.45
N THR A 17 -19.83 13.30 -16.04
CA THR A 17 -19.26 12.19 -15.29
C THR A 17 -17.91 12.63 -14.75
N VAL A 18 -17.83 12.93 -13.46
CA VAL A 18 -16.55 13.12 -12.77
C VAL A 18 -15.86 11.77 -12.74
N ALA A 19 -14.93 11.52 -13.66
CA ALA A 19 -14.03 10.39 -13.57
C ALA A 19 -13.16 10.61 -12.32
N MET A 20 -13.44 9.86 -11.25
CA MET A 20 -12.54 9.85 -10.09
C MET A 20 -11.20 9.28 -10.56
N ALA A 21 -10.16 10.10 -10.50
CA ALA A 21 -8.80 9.64 -10.79
C ALA A 21 -8.47 8.46 -9.85
N ALA A 22 -7.91 7.41 -10.42
CA ALA A 22 -7.49 6.26 -9.64
C ALA A 22 -6.46 6.70 -8.58
N ASP A 23 -6.52 6.12 -7.39
CA ASP A 23 -5.54 6.41 -6.34
C ASP A 23 -4.12 6.15 -6.88
N PRO A 24 -3.17 7.09 -6.74
CA PRO A 24 -1.82 6.97 -7.33
C PRO A 24 -1.02 5.79 -6.77
N TRP A 25 -1.41 5.25 -5.63
CA TRP A 25 -0.82 4.05 -5.04
C TRP A 25 -1.23 2.76 -5.76
N ASN A 26 -2.33 2.77 -6.52
CA ASN A 26 -2.82 1.56 -7.20
C ASN A 26 -1.83 1.04 -8.21
N GLY A 27 -1.61 -0.26 -8.20
CA GLY A 27 -0.75 -0.96 -9.14
C GLY A 27 0.16 -2.00 -8.50
N THR A 28 1.05 -2.53 -9.32
CA THR A 28 2.06 -3.51 -8.94
C THR A 28 3.39 -2.80 -8.70
N TRP A 29 4.03 -3.11 -7.59
CA TRP A 29 5.26 -2.48 -7.13
C TRP A 29 6.32 -3.53 -6.84
N LYS A 30 7.48 -3.40 -7.44
CA LYS A 30 8.59 -4.35 -7.26
C LYS A 30 9.71 -3.70 -6.45
N LEU A 31 10.23 -4.42 -5.45
CA LEU A 31 11.38 -3.99 -4.67
C LEU A 31 12.61 -3.87 -5.58
N ASN A 32 13.32 -2.76 -5.45
CA ASN A 32 14.65 -2.58 -6.03
C ASN A 32 15.69 -2.74 -4.92
N PRO A 33 16.35 -3.91 -4.81
CA PRO A 33 17.31 -4.17 -3.73
C PRO A 33 18.55 -3.29 -3.83
N ALA A 34 18.96 -2.86 -5.03
CA ALA A 34 20.12 -1.99 -5.24
C ALA A 34 19.92 -0.57 -4.68
N LYS A 35 18.65 -0.10 -4.61
CA LYS A 35 18.28 1.20 -4.04
C LYS A 35 17.83 1.10 -2.58
N SER A 36 17.73 -0.11 -2.04
CA SER A 36 17.29 -0.38 -0.67
C SER A 36 18.49 -0.51 0.27
N LYS A 37 18.27 -0.27 1.58
CA LYS A 37 19.32 -0.31 2.59
C LYS A 37 18.83 -1.02 3.85
N ALA A 38 19.64 -1.90 4.41
CA ALA A 38 19.38 -2.58 5.67
C ALA A 38 20.66 -2.65 6.51
N PRO A 39 20.56 -2.79 7.83
CA PRO A 39 21.69 -3.05 8.70
C PRO A 39 22.48 -4.28 8.21
N GLY A 40 23.81 -4.17 8.17
CA GLY A 40 24.67 -5.23 7.65
C GLY A 40 24.56 -5.47 6.14
N GLY A 41 23.87 -4.58 5.39
CA GLY A 41 23.76 -4.65 3.93
C GLY A 41 22.85 -5.76 3.40
N ARG A 42 22.14 -6.51 4.27
CA ARG A 42 21.30 -7.64 3.87
C ARG A 42 19.82 -7.37 4.14
N LEU A 43 19.04 -7.26 3.07
CA LEU A 43 17.59 -7.17 3.17
C LEU A 43 16.98 -8.50 3.62
N PRO A 44 16.01 -8.50 4.55
CA PRO A 44 15.32 -9.73 4.98
C PRO A 44 14.54 -10.38 3.83
N HIS A 45 13.98 -9.58 2.94
CA HIS A 45 13.22 -10.01 1.76
C HIS A 45 13.79 -9.31 0.52
N PRO A 46 14.84 -9.88 -0.13
CA PRO A 46 15.48 -9.25 -1.28
C PRO A 46 14.60 -9.22 -2.53
N ASN A 47 13.60 -10.10 -2.60
CA ASN A 47 12.58 -10.11 -3.66
C ASN A 47 11.22 -9.89 -3.02
N SER A 48 10.56 -8.80 -3.39
CA SER A 48 9.20 -8.49 -2.94
C SER A 48 8.45 -7.80 -4.05
N THR A 49 7.22 -8.27 -4.28
CA THR A 49 6.26 -7.66 -5.18
C THR A 49 5.00 -7.35 -4.39
N ASN A 50 4.55 -6.10 -4.45
CA ASN A 50 3.36 -5.63 -3.77
C ASN A 50 2.30 -5.26 -4.81
N VAL A 51 1.08 -5.78 -4.68
CA VAL A 51 -0.09 -5.32 -5.43
C VAL A 51 -0.93 -4.49 -4.47
N ILE A 52 -1.23 -3.26 -4.86
CA ILE A 52 -1.99 -2.30 -4.06
C ILE A 52 -3.23 -1.89 -4.83
N GLU A 53 -4.39 -2.04 -4.20
CA GLU A 53 -5.67 -1.55 -4.69
C GLU A 53 -6.34 -0.71 -3.60
N ILE A 54 -6.59 0.57 -3.87
CA ILE A 54 -7.25 1.49 -2.94
C ILE A 54 -8.55 1.97 -3.57
N GLN A 55 -9.63 1.82 -2.81
CA GLN A 55 -10.96 2.33 -3.13
C GLN A 55 -11.45 3.15 -1.94
N GLY A 56 -11.54 4.47 -2.11
CA GLY A 56 -11.83 5.39 -1.01
C GLY A 56 -10.78 5.30 0.10
N GLU A 57 -11.21 4.93 1.30
CA GLU A 57 -10.33 4.77 2.47
C GLU A 57 -9.93 3.31 2.74
N THR A 58 -10.30 2.38 1.86
CA THR A 58 -9.97 0.96 2.03
C THR A 58 -8.87 0.53 1.07
N MET A 59 -7.86 -0.15 1.60
CA MET A 59 -6.75 -0.73 0.85
C MET A 59 -6.80 -2.26 0.90
N HIS A 60 -6.73 -2.89 -0.26
CA HIS A 60 -6.38 -4.29 -0.42
C HIS A 60 -4.90 -4.39 -0.81
N MET A 61 -4.14 -5.16 -0.07
CA MET A 61 -2.72 -5.35 -0.26
C MET A 61 -2.40 -6.82 -0.39
N ILE A 62 -1.63 -7.15 -1.43
CA ILE A 62 -1.04 -8.48 -1.62
C ILE A 62 0.47 -8.29 -1.69
N VAL A 63 1.23 -9.07 -0.94
CA VAL A 63 2.69 -9.07 -0.95
C VAL A 63 3.16 -10.49 -1.20
N ASP A 64 3.88 -10.68 -2.30
CA ASP A 64 4.66 -11.90 -2.57
C ASP A 64 6.13 -11.60 -2.34
N GLN A 65 6.74 -12.28 -1.40
CA GLN A 65 8.12 -12.01 -1.02
C GLN A 65 8.91 -13.29 -0.76
N THR A 66 10.22 -13.18 -0.91
CA THR A 66 11.15 -14.28 -0.70
C THR A 66 12.15 -13.89 0.38
N TYR A 67 12.30 -14.71 1.39
CA TYR A 67 13.37 -14.57 2.39
C TYR A 67 14.75 -14.85 1.79
N THR A 68 15.81 -14.49 2.52
CA THR A 68 17.20 -14.75 2.11
C THR A 68 17.54 -16.24 1.98
N ASN A 69 16.76 -17.14 2.58
CA ASN A 69 16.85 -18.58 2.46
C ASN A 69 15.92 -19.16 1.37
N GLU A 70 15.47 -18.32 0.43
CA GLU A 70 14.57 -18.66 -0.69
C GLU A 70 13.15 -19.13 -0.29
N LYS A 71 12.81 -19.06 1.00
CA LYS A 71 11.44 -19.36 1.44
C LYS A 71 10.47 -18.29 0.94
N LEU A 72 9.42 -18.72 0.27
CA LEU A 72 8.34 -17.87 -0.19
C LEU A 72 7.37 -17.55 0.94
N GLU A 73 6.87 -16.33 0.94
CA GLU A 73 5.79 -15.87 1.81
C GLU A 73 4.81 -15.04 1.01
N HIS A 74 3.54 -15.34 1.18
CA HIS A 74 2.42 -14.59 0.64
C HIS A 74 1.68 -13.92 1.79
N VAL A 75 1.48 -12.61 1.71
CA VAL A 75 0.79 -11.80 2.72
C VAL A 75 -0.37 -11.07 2.06
N GLU A 76 -1.56 -11.16 2.65
CA GLU A 76 -2.76 -10.49 2.14
C GLU A 76 -3.54 -9.84 3.28
N TYR A 77 -4.03 -8.63 3.06
CA TYR A 77 -4.95 -7.96 3.97
C TYR A 77 -5.84 -6.93 3.28
N ILE A 78 -6.99 -6.68 3.91
CA ILE A 78 -7.88 -5.56 3.59
C ILE A 78 -7.99 -4.72 4.86
N ALA A 79 -7.65 -3.45 4.77
CA ALA A 79 -7.63 -2.53 5.91
C ALA A 79 -8.06 -1.12 5.49
N THR A 80 -8.67 -0.39 6.42
CA THR A 80 -9.07 1.01 6.24
C THR A 80 -8.04 1.94 6.87
N PHE A 81 -7.86 3.15 6.32
CA PHE A 81 -6.94 4.15 6.87
C PHE A 81 -7.49 4.85 8.13
N ASP A 82 -8.05 4.09 9.08
CA ASP A 82 -8.70 4.57 10.31
C ASP A 82 -7.90 4.30 11.59
N SER A 83 -6.67 3.79 11.44
CA SER A 83 -5.75 3.42 12.53
C SER A 83 -6.25 2.29 13.43
N LYS A 84 -7.28 1.53 13.02
CA LYS A 84 -7.70 0.30 13.70
C LYS A 84 -6.89 -0.88 13.22
N GLU A 85 -6.85 -1.92 14.04
CA GLU A 85 -6.18 -3.17 13.67
C GLU A 85 -7.06 -4.05 12.80
N TYR A 86 -6.48 -4.59 11.73
CA TYR A 86 -7.09 -5.51 10.78
C TYR A 86 -6.27 -6.79 10.70
N PRO A 87 -6.90 -7.96 10.56
CA PRO A 87 -6.18 -9.22 10.46
C PRO A 87 -5.40 -9.31 9.15
N VAL A 88 -4.22 -9.91 9.22
CA VAL A 88 -3.35 -10.23 8.08
C VAL A 88 -3.34 -11.73 7.87
N LYS A 89 -3.56 -12.16 6.63
CA LYS A 89 -3.42 -13.55 6.20
C LYS A 89 -2.01 -13.77 5.68
N VAL A 90 -1.39 -14.87 6.10
CA VAL A 90 -0.04 -15.25 5.68
C VAL A 90 -0.04 -16.70 5.22
N SER A 91 0.67 -16.98 4.15
CA SER A 91 0.92 -18.33 3.65
C SER A 91 2.41 -18.55 3.40
N PRO A 92 3.05 -19.55 4.01
CA PRO A 92 2.48 -20.48 4.99
C PRO A 92 2.00 -19.77 6.26
N PRO A 93 0.99 -20.32 6.97
CA PRO A 93 0.40 -19.67 8.14
C PRO A 93 1.43 -19.35 9.21
N SER A 94 1.34 -18.15 9.79
CA SER A 94 2.10 -17.78 10.98
C SER A 94 1.49 -18.42 12.22
N PRO A 95 2.31 -18.93 13.16
CA PRO A 95 1.82 -19.39 14.44
C PRO A 95 1.34 -18.24 15.34
N ASP A 96 1.82 -17.04 15.10
CA ASP A 96 1.48 -15.85 15.87
C ASP A 96 0.36 -15.04 15.21
N PRO A 97 -0.53 -14.41 16.00
CA PRO A 97 -1.49 -13.44 15.49
C PRO A 97 -0.76 -12.31 14.72
N TYR A 98 -1.29 -11.95 13.56
CA TYR A 98 -0.74 -10.88 12.74
C TYR A 98 -1.84 -9.88 12.42
N THR A 99 -1.64 -8.63 12.82
CA THR A 99 -2.53 -7.51 12.51
C THR A 99 -1.78 -6.35 11.91
N ILE A 100 -2.50 -5.51 11.17
CA ILE A 100 -2.01 -4.26 10.59
C ILE A 100 -2.98 -3.13 10.91
N SER A 101 -2.45 -1.95 11.19
CA SER A 101 -3.21 -0.71 11.18
C SER A 101 -2.61 0.28 10.20
N LEU A 102 -3.47 1.05 9.52
CA LEU A 102 -3.09 2.00 8.49
C LEU A 102 -3.52 3.40 8.84
N LYS A 103 -2.69 4.39 8.48
CA LYS A 103 -3.02 5.81 8.58
C LYS A 103 -2.57 6.53 7.32
N ARG A 104 -3.47 7.25 6.66
CA ARG A 104 -3.14 8.16 5.57
C ARG A 104 -2.76 9.52 6.15
N ILE A 105 -1.55 9.98 5.90
CA ILE A 105 -1.05 11.30 6.35
C ILE A 105 -1.41 12.37 5.32
N ASN A 106 -1.22 12.04 4.04
CA ASN A 106 -1.59 12.84 2.89
C ASN A 106 -1.68 11.92 1.65
N PRO A 107 -2.07 12.41 0.45
CA PRO A 107 -2.20 11.55 -0.73
C PRO A 107 -0.94 10.76 -1.12
N ARG A 108 0.25 11.22 -0.68
CA ARG A 108 1.53 10.60 -1.02
C ARG A 108 2.27 9.99 0.17
N THR A 109 1.70 10.07 1.37
CA THR A 109 2.35 9.54 2.59
C THR A 109 1.35 8.74 3.39
N ARG A 110 1.72 7.53 3.76
CA ARG A 110 0.96 6.68 4.67
C ARG A 110 1.88 6.04 5.69
N GLU A 111 1.32 5.71 6.82
CA GLU A 111 1.97 4.99 7.92
C GLU A 111 1.24 3.70 8.19
N PHE A 112 1.98 2.72 8.69
CA PHE A 112 1.41 1.46 9.14
C PHE A 112 2.09 1.00 10.44
N VAL A 113 1.35 0.19 11.19
CA VAL A 113 1.86 -0.57 12.33
C VAL A 113 1.45 -2.01 12.14
N GLU A 114 2.41 -2.91 12.15
CA GLU A 114 2.23 -4.35 12.13
C GLU A 114 2.51 -4.93 13.51
N ASN A 115 1.61 -5.76 14.02
CA ASN A 115 1.81 -6.51 15.24
C ASN A 115 1.83 -8.01 14.90
N ILE A 116 2.95 -8.68 15.16
CA ILE A 116 3.17 -10.10 14.92
C ILE A 116 3.55 -10.73 16.26
N GLY A 117 2.59 -11.38 16.92
CA GLY A 117 2.77 -11.86 18.29
C GLY A 117 3.14 -10.72 19.23
N LYS A 118 4.36 -10.76 19.78
CA LYS A 118 4.89 -9.71 20.69
C LYS A 118 5.71 -8.64 19.96
N ARG A 119 5.94 -8.78 18.66
CA ARG A 119 6.75 -7.86 17.85
C ARG A 119 5.88 -6.78 17.22
N THR A 120 6.28 -5.54 17.40
CA THR A 120 5.68 -4.39 16.70
C THR A 120 6.66 -3.83 15.69
N ILE A 121 6.18 -3.62 14.47
CA ILE A 121 6.91 -3.03 13.36
C ILE A 121 6.16 -1.77 12.96
N LYS A 122 6.87 -0.65 12.81
CA LYS A 122 6.29 0.61 12.35
C LYS A 122 6.92 1.01 11.03
N GLY A 123 6.10 1.44 10.08
CA GLY A 123 6.59 1.86 8.80
C GLY A 123 5.92 3.12 8.28
N ARG A 124 6.63 3.77 7.36
CA ARG A 124 6.13 4.92 6.60
C ARG A 124 6.49 4.73 5.14
N ASP A 125 5.49 4.87 4.28
CA ASP A 125 5.63 4.87 2.83
C ASP A 125 5.48 6.29 2.29
N VAL A 126 6.37 6.68 1.36
CA VAL A 126 6.33 7.98 0.68
C VAL A 126 6.40 7.75 -0.83
N LEU A 127 5.34 8.13 -1.53
CA LEU A 127 5.23 8.07 -2.98
C LEU A 127 6.01 9.22 -3.63
N SER A 128 6.76 8.92 -4.70
CA SER A 128 7.45 9.92 -5.52
C SER A 128 6.47 10.88 -6.22
N GLU A 129 6.96 12.04 -6.64
CA GLU A 129 6.12 13.06 -7.31
C GLU A 129 5.50 12.58 -8.61
N ASP A 130 6.24 11.78 -9.35
CA ASP A 130 5.79 11.20 -10.61
C ASP A 130 4.92 9.94 -10.44
N GLY A 131 4.71 9.47 -9.21
CA GLY A 131 3.92 8.28 -8.91
C GLY A 131 4.53 6.96 -9.39
N LYS A 132 5.83 6.94 -9.76
CA LYS A 132 6.50 5.76 -10.34
C LYS A 132 7.34 4.96 -9.35
N SER A 133 7.57 5.50 -8.16
CA SER A 133 8.29 4.81 -7.11
C SER A 133 7.77 5.21 -5.73
N PHE A 134 8.04 4.39 -4.73
CA PHE A 134 7.90 4.81 -3.34
C PHE A 134 9.04 4.27 -2.48
N SER A 135 9.35 5.00 -1.43
CA SER A 135 10.25 4.55 -0.38
C SER A 135 9.44 4.13 0.84
N ARG A 136 9.87 3.03 1.47
CA ARG A 136 9.33 2.52 2.73
C ARG A 136 10.44 2.52 3.77
N ILE A 137 10.24 3.20 4.88
CA ILE A 137 11.10 3.09 6.06
C ILE A 137 10.38 2.18 7.06
N VAL A 138 11.05 1.12 7.47
CA VAL A 138 10.56 0.14 8.44
C VAL A 138 11.40 0.21 9.69
N ASN A 139 10.80 0.48 10.83
CA ASN A 139 11.45 0.51 12.13
C ASN A 139 10.93 -0.64 12.99
N SER A 140 11.84 -1.38 13.59
CA SER A 140 11.53 -2.49 14.49
C SER A 140 12.64 -2.66 15.50
N LYS A 141 12.51 -3.64 16.40
CA LYS A 141 13.62 -4.09 17.26
C LYS A 141 14.16 -5.42 16.76
N ASP A 142 15.47 -5.61 16.88
CA ASP A 142 16.10 -6.90 16.67
C ASP A 142 15.82 -7.86 17.85
N THR A 143 16.39 -9.06 17.78
CA THR A 143 16.23 -10.10 18.83
C THR A 143 16.87 -9.73 20.17
N GLU A 144 17.79 -8.77 20.16
CA GLU A 144 18.49 -8.24 21.35
C GLU A 144 17.81 -6.98 21.90
N GLY A 145 16.76 -6.49 21.23
CA GLY A 145 15.98 -5.32 21.62
C GLY A 145 16.53 -3.98 21.11
N HIS A 146 17.56 -3.98 20.25
CA HIS A 146 18.08 -2.76 19.63
C HIS A 146 17.18 -2.28 18.52
N ASP A 147 17.09 -0.97 18.36
CA ASP A 147 16.31 -0.36 17.27
C ASP A 147 16.99 -0.61 15.92
N THR A 148 16.19 -1.07 14.97
CA THR A 148 16.63 -1.30 13.58
C THR A 148 15.79 -0.48 12.63
N SER A 149 16.40 -0.02 11.54
CA SER A 149 15.72 0.70 10.47
C SER A 149 16.13 0.16 9.11
N ILE A 150 15.15 -0.12 8.26
CA ILE A 150 15.35 -0.62 6.91
C ILE A 150 14.70 0.38 5.95
N LEU A 151 15.43 0.78 4.90
CA LEU A 151 14.90 1.52 3.78
C LEU A 151 14.66 0.55 2.62
N GLN A 152 13.43 0.44 2.17
CA GLN A 152 13.03 -0.30 0.98
C GLN A 152 12.61 0.68 -0.10
N PHE A 153 13.02 0.43 -1.34
CA PHE A 153 12.66 1.24 -2.50
C PHE A 153 11.91 0.37 -3.50
N PHE A 154 10.71 0.80 -3.87
CA PHE A 154 9.83 0.09 -4.80
C PHE A 154 9.62 0.90 -6.08
N GLU A 155 9.55 0.21 -7.20
CA GLU A 155 9.29 0.77 -8.53
C GLU A 155 8.00 0.18 -9.10
N LYS A 156 7.20 1.05 -9.70
CA LYS A 156 5.93 0.66 -10.36
C LYS A 156 6.23 -0.12 -11.62
N GLN A 157 5.46 -1.20 -11.83
CA GLN A 157 5.57 -2.06 -13.00
C GLN A 157 4.56 -1.66 -14.08
#